data_31dbaabade17fbb53863a199a4a5d461
#
_entry.id   31dbaabade17fbb53863a199a4a5d461
#
_cell.length_a   1.000
_cell.length_b   1.000
_cell.length_c   1.000
_cell.angle_alpha   90.00
_cell.angle_beta   90.00
_cell.angle_gamma   90.00
#
_symmetry.space_group_name_H-M   'P 1'
#
loop_
_entity.id
_entity.type
_entity.pdbx_description
1 polymer ?
#
loop_
_entity_poly.entity_id
_entity_poly.type
_entity_poly.pdbx_seq_one_letter_code
_entity_poly.pdbx_strand_id
1 'polypeptide(L)'
;MPFDDLRQWIAALDRAGELKRVKTEVDPILEIAEITDRVSKSHDAKGIAGGPAVVFENIKSHPGARVLTNQFGSEARMKLALGVSSLDEIADRIRVFMDVKSPQGILDKIKMLPMLAEMGKFFPKIVATGPCKEVIKHEKFSLLDFPILQCWPQDAGRFITLPCVTTRDPKSGKRNLGMYRMQVYDERTTGMHWQRQKIGAEHYREALRRAASRSGDSTAASRAAVDIMARSAGGSVLAEGDRPSGKMEVAIAIGTDPAVTFSAIVPAPPDVEEYLIAGFLRGAPVELVKCETVDLDVPASSEIVLEGHVHLDELRTEGPFGDHTGFYSLEDLYPVFHLSCVTHRKDPIYATTIVGKPPQEDAYMGKAVERIFLPLMKLTMPELVDVNLPVEGVFHNLMIVSIKKSYPGQARKVMNAIWSLGQAMFTKCVIVVDEDVDVQNLAEVTLKVLNHIDPERDIQFTLGPVDSLDHASRLPNYGSKMGIDATRKWASEGFTRPWPDEILMDAKTKALVDGKWKDLAKELGIK
;
A
#
# COMPACT_ATOMS: atom_id res chain seq x y z
N MET A 1 -20.94 -7.73 -0.19
CA MET A 1 -20.68 -8.99 0.54
C MET A 1 -19.21 -9.34 0.33
N PRO A 2 -18.53 -9.93 1.31
CA PRO A 2 -17.15 -10.30 1.16
C PRO A 2 -16.99 -11.36 0.05
N PHE A 3 -15.85 -11.34 -0.61
CA PHE A 3 -15.46 -12.40 -1.53
C PHE A 3 -14.68 -13.46 -0.72
N ASP A 4 -14.97 -14.72 -0.94
CA ASP A 4 -14.30 -15.80 -0.23
C ASP A 4 -12.91 -16.10 -0.82
N ASP A 5 -12.74 -15.83 -2.13
CA ASP A 5 -11.51 -16.10 -2.86
C ASP A 5 -11.36 -15.20 -4.10
N LEU A 6 -10.21 -15.33 -4.77
CA LEU A 6 -9.91 -14.63 -6.02
C LEU A 6 -10.90 -14.97 -7.15
N ARG A 7 -11.42 -16.20 -7.19
CA ARG A 7 -12.31 -16.63 -8.30
C ARG A 7 -13.69 -15.98 -8.19
N GLN A 8 -14.20 -15.83 -6.97
CA GLN A 8 -15.43 -15.04 -6.74
C GLN A 8 -15.21 -13.57 -7.08
N TRP A 9 -14.03 -13.02 -6.76
CA TRP A 9 -13.67 -11.67 -7.14
C TRP A 9 -13.64 -11.48 -8.66
N ILE A 10 -12.97 -12.36 -9.41
CA ILE A 10 -12.96 -12.35 -10.88
C ILE A 10 -14.38 -12.45 -11.45
N ALA A 11 -15.22 -13.31 -10.89
CA ALA A 11 -16.61 -13.42 -11.32
C ALA A 11 -17.44 -12.16 -11.03
N ALA A 12 -17.11 -11.43 -9.97
CA ALA A 12 -17.75 -10.15 -9.65
C ALA A 12 -17.31 -9.05 -10.62
N LEU A 13 -16.03 -8.99 -10.95
CA LEU A 13 -15.49 -8.07 -11.97
C LEU A 13 -16.14 -8.32 -13.35
N ASP A 14 -16.31 -9.59 -13.71
CA ASP A 14 -16.95 -9.99 -14.98
C ASP A 14 -18.42 -9.53 -15.02
N ARG A 15 -19.19 -9.78 -13.96
CA ARG A 15 -20.57 -9.29 -13.83
C ARG A 15 -20.70 -7.78 -13.85
N ALA A 16 -19.71 -7.07 -13.30
CA ALA A 16 -19.68 -5.61 -13.30
C ALA A 16 -19.25 -5.01 -14.65
N GLY A 17 -18.81 -5.83 -15.60
CA GLY A 17 -18.25 -5.36 -16.87
C GLY A 17 -16.83 -4.80 -16.76
N GLU A 18 -16.19 -4.97 -15.61
CA GLU A 18 -14.85 -4.46 -15.25
C GLU A 18 -13.73 -5.44 -15.60
N LEU A 19 -14.01 -6.55 -16.30
CA LEU A 19 -13.04 -7.57 -16.68
C LEU A 19 -12.96 -7.74 -18.20
N LYS A 20 -11.75 -7.94 -18.71
CA LYS A 20 -11.52 -8.40 -20.09
C LYS A 20 -10.65 -9.66 -20.10
N ARG A 21 -10.88 -10.54 -21.07
CA ARG A 21 -10.14 -11.78 -21.26
C ARG A 21 -9.34 -11.73 -22.55
N VAL A 22 -8.04 -11.98 -22.46
CA VAL A 22 -7.12 -12.02 -23.59
C VAL A 22 -6.80 -13.48 -23.91
N LYS A 23 -7.15 -13.91 -25.12
CA LYS A 23 -6.94 -15.27 -25.63
C LYS A 23 -5.76 -15.36 -26.60
N THR A 24 -5.30 -14.22 -27.11
CA THR A 24 -4.07 -14.14 -27.90
C THR A 24 -2.91 -14.62 -27.04
N GLU A 25 -2.00 -15.40 -27.63
CA GLU A 25 -0.78 -15.78 -26.94
C GLU A 25 0.04 -14.55 -26.59
N VAL A 26 0.49 -14.49 -25.33
CA VAL A 26 1.33 -13.40 -24.81
C VAL A 26 2.48 -13.93 -23.97
N ASP A 27 3.61 -13.24 -24.03
CA ASP A 27 4.81 -13.58 -23.27
C ASP A 27 4.74 -12.94 -21.85
N PRO A 28 5.00 -13.67 -20.76
CA PRO A 28 5.13 -13.07 -19.44
C PRO A 28 6.36 -12.15 -19.33
N ILE A 29 7.27 -12.24 -20.27
CA ILE A 29 8.42 -11.33 -20.37
C ILE A 29 8.02 -10.13 -21.23
N LEU A 30 7.81 -9.00 -20.60
CA LEU A 30 7.50 -7.67 -21.15
C LEU A 30 6.09 -7.51 -21.77
N GLU A 31 5.55 -8.48 -22.54
CA GLU A 31 4.30 -8.25 -23.29
C GLU A 31 3.09 -8.05 -22.39
N ILE A 32 2.91 -8.92 -21.36
CA ILE A 32 1.81 -8.76 -20.40
C ILE A 32 1.91 -7.42 -19.69
N ALA A 33 3.12 -6.99 -19.32
CA ALA A 33 3.34 -5.72 -18.65
C ALA A 33 3.00 -4.53 -19.57
N GLU A 34 3.47 -4.53 -20.81
CA GLU A 34 3.16 -3.49 -21.79
C GLU A 34 1.65 -3.39 -22.07
N ILE A 35 0.97 -4.53 -22.24
CA ILE A 35 -0.48 -4.54 -22.44
C ILE A 35 -1.20 -3.98 -21.22
N THR A 36 -0.76 -4.37 -20.02
CA THR A 36 -1.36 -3.89 -18.77
C THR A 36 -1.10 -2.39 -18.57
N ASP A 37 0.09 -1.89 -18.91
CA ASP A 37 0.43 -0.46 -18.84
C ASP A 37 -0.49 0.38 -19.75
N ARG A 38 -0.72 -0.06 -20.99
CA ARG A 38 -1.66 0.62 -21.90
C ARG A 38 -3.10 0.58 -21.39
N VAL A 39 -3.50 -0.56 -20.82
CA VAL A 39 -4.85 -0.72 -20.28
C VAL A 39 -5.05 0.19 -19.07
N SER A 40 -4.13 0.21 -18.10
CA SER A 40 -4.24 1.02 -16.89
C SER A 40 -4.28 2.53 -17.19
N LYS A 41 -3.69 2.96 -18.30
CA LYS A 41 -3.68 4.34 -18.78
C LYS A 41 -4.80 4.67 -19.76
N SER A 42 -5.58 3.67 -20.18
CA SER A 42 -6.74 3.91 -21.05
C SER A 42 -7.87 4.59 -20.27
N HIS A 43 -8.65 5.41 -20.98
CA HIS A 43 -9.76 6.16 -20.40
C HIS A 43 -11.09 5.54 -20.86
N ASP A 44 -12.06 5.54 -19.96
CA ASP A 44 -13.44 5.19 -20.30
C ASP A 44 -14.13 6.31 -21.09
N ALA A 45 -15.39 6.10 -21.45
CA ALA A 45 -16.19 7.09 -22.18
C ALA A 45 -16.44 8.41 -21.41
N LYS A 46 -16.14 8.42 -20.10
CA LYS A 46 -16.23 9.60 -19.22
C LYS A 46 -14.88 10.28 -19.01
N GLY A 47 -13.82 9.76 -19.62
CA GLY A 47 -12.46 10.28 -19.45
C GLY A 47 -11.78 9.82 -18.16
N ILE A 48 -12.30 8.80 -17.49
CA ILE A 48 -11.70 8.25 -16.26
C ILE A 48 -10.66 7.19 -16.64
N ALA A 49 -9.43 7.36 -16.16
CA ALA A 49 -8.34 6.42 -16.37
C ALA A 49 -8.51 5.14 -15.52
N GLY A 50 -7.78 4.09 -15.86
CA GLY A 50 -7.69 2.85 -15.09
C GLY A 50 -8.00 1.59 -15.90
N GLY A 51 -8.73 1.70 -17.00
CA GLY A 51 -9.11 0.60 -17.88
C GLY A 51 -9.73 -0.60 -17.12
N PRO A 52 -10.01 -1.74 -17.75
CA PRO A 52 -10.53 -2.93 -17.09
C PRO A 52 -9.43 -3.76 -16.41
N ALA A 53 -9.80 -4.64 -15.48
CA ALA A 53 -8.98 -5.78 -15.07
C ALA A 53 -8.79 -6.73 -16.27
N VAL A 54 -7.65 -7.42 -16.34
CA VAL A 54 -7.33 -8.29 -17.47
C VAL A 54 -6.95 -9.69 -17.00
N VAL A 55 -7.60 -10.70 -17.56
CA VAL A 55 -7.18 -12.09 -17.44
C VAL A 55 -6.59 -12.55 -18.78
N PHE A 56 -5.32 -12.92 -18.75
CA PHE A 56 -4.62 -13.54 -19.87
C PHE A 56 -4.78 -15.06 -19.75
N GLU A 57 -5.29 -15.72 -20.79
CA GLU A 57 -5.65 -17.15 -20.78
C GLU A 57 -4.73 -18.03 -21.65
N ASN A 58 -3.82 -17.42 -22.40
CA ASN A 58 -2.87 -18.12 -23.27
C ASN A 58 -1.48 -17.53 -23.07
N ILE A 59 -0.71 -18.16 -22.20
CA ILE A 59 0.61 -17.67 -21.78
C ILE A 59 1.70 -18.50 -22.44
N LYS A 60 2.57 -17.84 -23.19
CA LYS A 60 3.73 -18.47 -23.83
C LYS A 60 4.55 -19.27 -22.81
N SER A 61 4.92 -20.48 -23.16
CA SER A 61 5.67 -21.42 -22.32
C SER A 61 4.99 -21.88 -21.01
N HIS A 62 3.72 -21.50 -20.78
CA HIS A 62 2.95 -21.91 -19.61
C HIS A 62 1.53 -22.35 -20.03
N PRO A 63 1.38 -23.46 -20.75
CA PRO A 63 0.09 -23.91 -21.26
C PRO A 63 -0.90 -24.14 -20.12
N GLY A 64 -2.10 -23.57 -20.25
CA GLY A 64 -3.16 -23.66 -19.25
C GLY A 64 -3.04 -22.68 -18.07
N ALA A 65 -1.93 -21.98 -17.93
CA ALA A 65 -1.78 -20.94 -16.92
C ALA A 65 -2.65 -19.71 -17.25
N ARG A 66 -3.06 -19.00 -16.20
CA ARG A 66 -3.82 -17.74 -16.30
C ARG A 66 -3.13 -16.68 -15.46
N VAL A 67 -3.06 -15.46 -16.00
CA VAL A 67 -2.52 -14.29 -15.29
C VAL A 67 -3.61 -13.24 -15.14
N LEU A 68 -3.80 -12.73 -13.92
CA LEU A 68 -4.69 -11.60 -13.64
C LEU A 68 -3.86 -10.36 -13.31
N THR A 69 -4.15 -9.25 -14.00
CA THR A 69 -3.55 -7.93 -13.74
C THR A 69 -4.61 -6.84 -13.62
N ASN A 70 -4.20 -5.68 -13.10
CA ASN A 70 -5.03 -4.47 -12.99
C ASN A 70 -6.36 -4.68 -12.25
N GLN A 71 -6.38 -5.60 -11.28
CA GLN A 71 -7.60 -5.96 -10.57
C GLN A 71 -8.15 -4.86 -9.64
N PHE A 72 -7.30 -3.92 -9.19
CA PHE A 72 -7.64 -2.78 -8.34
C PHE A 72 -7.53 -1.43 -9.06
N GLY A 73 -7.24 -1.42 -10.35
CA GLY A 73 -6.85 -0.24 -11.13
C GLY A 73 -7.98 0.74 -11.47
N SER A 74 -9.04 0.84 -10.67
CA SER A 74 -10.01 1.92 -10.71
C SER A 74 -10.70 2.11 -9.36
N GLU A 75 -11.25 3.30 -9.12
CA GLU A 75 -12.02 3.57 -7.90
C GLU A 75 -13.26 2.66 -7.81
N ALA A 76 -13.91 2.39 -8.94
CA ALA A 76 -15.06 1.47 -9.00
C ALA A 76 -14.68 0.06 -8.55
N ARG A 77 -13.55 -0.47 -9.01
CA ARG A 77 -13.05 -1.78 -8.58
C ARG A 77 -12.62 -1.79 -7.12
N MET A 78 -11.99 -0.71 -6.62
CA MET A 78 -11.67 -0.60 -5.19
C MET A 78 -12.92 -0.61 -4.32
N LYS A 79 -13.95 0.16 -4.67
CA LYS A 79 -15.25 0.15 -3.96
C LYS A 79 -15.89 -1.25 -3.99
N LEU A 80 -15.87 -1.90 -5.15
CA LEU A 80 -16.40 -3.26 -5.31
C LEU A 80 -15.59 -4.28 -4.47
N ALA A 81 -14.25 -4.19 -4.48
CA ALA A 81 -13.36 -5.06 -3.72
C ALA A 81 -13.61 -4.98 -2.21
N LEU A 82 -13.87 -3.77 -1.72
CA LEU A 82 -14.09 -3.48 -0.30
C LEU A 82 -15.58 -3.53 0.09
N GLY A 83 -16.49 -3.77 -0.88
CA GLY A 83 -17.92 -3.95 -0.64
C GLY A 83 -18.64 -2.68 -0.17
N VAL A 84 -18.22 -1.51 -0.64
CA VAL A 84 -18.74 -0.19 -0.25
C VAL A 84 -19.19 0.63 -1.46
N SER A 85 -20.07 1.59 -1.23
CA SER A 85 -20.48 2.56 -2.27
C SER A 85 -19.55 3.78 -2.31
N SER A 86 -18.93 4.11 -1.18
CA SER A 86 -17.88 5.12 -1.03
C SER A 86 -16.78 4.59 -0.12
N LEU A 87 -15.53 4.96 -0.38
CA LEU A 87 -14.41 4.61 0.51
C LEU A 87 -14.54 5.28 1.89
N ASP A 88 -15.25 6.40 1.99
CA ASP A 88 -15.53 7.07 3.25
C ASP A 88 -16.43 6.25 4.20
N GLU A 89 -17.24 5.30 3.68
CA GLU A 89 -18.00 4.38 4.54
C GLU A 89 -17.09 3.54 5.45
N ILE A 90 -15.89 3.19 4.98
CA ILE A 90 -14.91 2.47 5.80
C ILE A 90 -14.37 3.40 6.89
N ALA A 91 -14.10 4.66 6.54
CA ALA A 91 -13.68 5.67 7.51
C ALA A 91 -14.75 5.90 8.59
N ASP A 92 -16.02 5.95 8.21
CA ASP A 92 -17.14 6.08 9.16
C ASP A 92 -17.27 4.84 10.06
N ARG A 93 -17.10 3.64 9.51
CA ARG A 93 -17.07 2.40 10.33
C ARG A 93 -15.91 2.43 11.33
N ILE A 94 -14.74 2.93 10.95
CA ILE A 94 -13.59 3.09 11.86
C ILE A 94 -13.93 4.10 12.97
N ARG A 95 -14.54 5.24 12.64
CA ARG A 95 -14.96 6.24 13.65
C ARG A 95 -15.87 5.65 14.71
N VAL A 96 -16.82 4.80 14.34
CA VAL A 96 -17.71 4.12 15.30
C VAL A 96 -16.92 3.33 16.35
N PHE A 97 -15.84 2.66 15.95
CA PHE A 97 -14.97 1.94 16.87
C PHE A 97 -14.06 2.87 17.70
N MET A 98 -13.69 4.03 17.14
CA MET A 98 -12.84 5.01 17.83
C MET A 98 -13.62 5.85 18.86
N ASP A 99 -14.89 6.12 18.61
CA ASP A 99 -15.75 6.95 19.47
C ASP A 99 -16.22 6.22 20.76
N VAL A 100 -15.74 5.01 20.97
CA VAL A 100 -16.06 4.21 22.16
C VAL A 100 -15.45 4.85 23.39
N LYS A 101 -16.32 5.52 24.19
CA LYS A 101 -15.92 6.08 25.48
C LYS A 101 -15.62 4.96 26.48
N SER A 102 -14.62 5.17 27.32
CA SER A 102 -14.33 4.24 28.42
C SER A 102 -15.58 4.04 29.27
N PRO A 103 -16.04 2.80 29.48
CA PRO A 103 -17.28 2.53 30.20
C PRO A 103 -17.18 3.01 31.65
N GLN A 104 -18.08 3.87 32.06
CA GLN A 104 -18.12 4.45 33.42
C GLN A 104 -18.89 3.56 34.43
N GLY A 105 -19.55 2.48 33.95
CA GLY A 105 -20.32 1.59 34.79
C GLY A 105 -20.66 0.24 34.14
N ILE A 106 -21.36 -0.62 34.90
CA ILE A 106 -21.76 -1.96 34.45
C ILE A 106 -22.70 -1.89 33.24
N LEU A 107 -23.64 -0.93 33.22
CA LEU A 107 -24.58 -0.75 32.12
C LEU A 107 -23.87 -0.37 30.81
N ASP A 108 -22.82 0.45 30.89
CA ASP A 108 -22.02 0.82 29.71
C ASP A 108 -21.22 -0.37 29.18
N LYS A 109 -20.68 -1.21 30.07
CA LYS A 109 -20.01 -2.47 29.69
C LYS A 109 -20.98 -3.41 28.97
N ILE A 110 -22.23 -3.52 29.45
CA ILE A 110 -23.27 -4.34 28.79
C ILE A 110 -23.63 -3.79 27.41
N LYS A 111 -23.72 -2.48 27.24
CA LYS A 111 -23.96 -1.83 25.94
C LYS A 111 -22.81 -2.03 24.94
N MET A 112 -21.59 -2.26 25.42
CA MET A 112 -20.43 -2.55 24.56
C MET A 112 -20.39 -4.00 24.07
N LEU A 113 -21.09 -4.95 24.72
CA LEU A 113 -21.04 -6.37 24.36
C LEU A 113 -21.39 -6.65 22.89
N PRO A 114 -22.43 -6.05 22.28
CA PRO A 114 -22.72 -6.27 20.87
C PRO A 114 -21.58 -5.84 19.94
N MET A 115 -20.95 -4.71 20.22
CA MET A 115 -19.83 -4.19 19.45
C MET A 115 -18.58 -5.08 19.59
N LEU A 116 -18.27 -5.52 20.82
CA LEU A 116 -17.17 -6.48 21.06
C LEU A 116 -17.44 -7.83 20.38
N ALA A 117 -18.69 -8.28 20.37
CA ALA A 117 -19.09 -9.49 19.65
C ALA A 117 -18.95 -9.31 18.14
N GLU A 118 -19.24 -8.12 17.61
CA GLU A 118 -19.03 -7.81 16.19
C GLU A 118 -17.54 -7.77 15.84
N MET A 119 -16.72 -7.10 16.66
CA MET A 119 -15.26 -7.14 16.51
C MET A 119 -14.71 -8.57 16.55
N GLY A 120 -15.27 -9.42 17.41
CA GLY A 120 -14.90 -10.84 17.51
C GLY A 120 -15.09 -11.62 16.20
N LYS A 121 -16.00 -11.17 15.32
CA LYS A 121 -16.23 -11.80 14.01
C LYS A 121 -15.11 -11.54 13.00
N PHE A 122 -14.27 -10.55 13.22
CA PHE A 122 -13.21 -10.17 12.28
C PHE A 122 -11.90 -10.91 12.52
N PHE A 123 -11.74 -11.52 13.70
CA PHE A 123 -10.52 -12.27 14.00
C PHE A 123 -10.36 -13.48 13.07
N PRO A 124 -9.13 -13.72 12.55
CA PRO A 124 -8.88 -14.85 11.68
C PRO A 124 -9.20 -16.18 12.37
N LYS A 125 -9.63 -17.17 11.60
CA LYS A 125 -9.94 -18.52 12.05
C LYS A 125 -8.99 -19.53 11.43
N ILE A 126 -8.41 -20.40 12.26
CA ILE A 126 -7.62 -21.54 11.77
C ILE A 126 -8.58 -22.65 11.33
N VAL A 127 -8.41 -23.10 10.10
CA VAL A 127 -9.14 -24.24 9.51
C VAL A 127 -8.19 -25.40 9.22
N ALA A 128 -8.73 -26.62 9.14
CA ALA A 128 -7.92 -27.82 8.98
C ALA A 128 -7.28 -27.94 7.59
N THR A 129 -7.95 -27.43 6.55
CA THR A 129 -7.50 -27.45 5.15
C THR A 129 -8.19 -26.34 4.37
N GLY A 130 -7.76 -26.14 3.12
CA GLY A 130 -8.36 -25.17 2.23
C GLY A 130 -7.97 -25.38 0.77
N PRO A 131 -8.60 -24.64 -0.17
CA PRO A 131 -8.32 -24.76 -1.59
C PRO A 131 -6.84 -24.64 -1.97
N CYS A 132 -6.05 -23.83 -1.25
CA CYS A 132 -4.62 -23.68 -1.50
C CYS A 132 -3.82 -24.98 -1.30
N LYS A 133 -4.41 -26.02 -0.70
CA LYS A 133 -3.80 -27.34 -0.48
C LYS A 133 -4.31 -28.44 -1.41
N GLU A 134 -5.00 -28.12 -2.50
CA GLU A 134 -5.45 -29.11 -3.49
C GLU A 134 -4.28 -29.83 -4.17
N VAL A 135 -3.13 -29.15 -4.29
CA VAL A 135 -1.87 -29.71 -4.78
C VAL A 135 -0.77 -29.32 -3.82
N ILE A 136 -0.01 -30.30 -3.34
CA ILE A 136 1.12 -30.08 -2.41
C ILE A 136 2.37 -30.66 -3.05
N LYS A 137 3.43 -29.86 -3.14
CA LYS A 137 4.71 -30.24 -3.75
C LYS A 137 5.84 -29.99 -2.77
N HIS A 138 6.41 -31.02 -2.18
CA HIS A 138 7.63 -30.96 -1.37
C HIS A 138 8.89 -31.10 -2.21
N GLU A 139 8.77 -31.70 -3.39
CA GLU A 139 9.84 -31.92 -4.36
C GLU A 139 9.35 -31.65 -5.78
N LYS A 140 10.27 -31.56 -6.73
CA LYS A 140 9.96 -31.39 -8.17
C LYS A 140 9.05 -30.20 -8.44
N PHE A 141 9.40 -29.05 -7.87
CA PHE A 141 8.75 -27.77 -8.13
C PHE A 141 9.80 -26.73 -8.53
N SER A 142 9.36 -25.73 -9.28
CA SER A 142 10.15 -24.58 -9.67
C SER A 142 9.28 -23.31 -9.58
N LEU A 143 9.86 -22.20 -9.19
CA LEU A 143 9.25 -20.87 -9.33
C LEU A 143 8.94 -20.59 -10.81
N LEU A 144 9.73 -21.15 -11.72
CA LEU A 144 9.56 -20.99 -13.17
C LEU A 144 8.38 -21.81 -13.73
N ASP A 145 7.73 -22.67 -12.91
CA ASP A 145 6.47 -23.32 -13.28
C ASP A 145 5.30 -22.31 -13.36
N PHE A 146 5.47 -21.13 -12.77
CA PHE A 146 4.48 -20.07 -12.76
C PHE A 146 4.84 -18.94 -13.74
N PRO A 147 3.85 -18.26 -14.34
CA PRO A 147 4.08 -17.18 -15.30
C PRO A 147 4.45 -15.87 -14.60
N ILE A 148 5.53 -15.88 -13.83
CA ILE A 148 6.05 -14.72 -13.13
C ILE A 148 6.57 -13.71 -14.15
N LEU A 149 6.20 -12.43 -14.01
CA LEU A 149 6.48 -11.40 -14.99
C LEU A 149 7.90 -10.82 -14.85
N GLN A 150 8.51 -10.50 -16.00
CA GLN A 150 9.47 -9.41 -16.11
C GLN A 150 8.72 -8.21 -16.70
N CYS A 151 8.62 -7.12 -15.92
CA CYS A 151 7.76 -6.00 -16.30
C CYS A 151 8.47 -5.02 -17.24
N TRP A 152 9.74 -4.72 -17.01
CA TRP A 152 10.46 -3.69 -17.76
C TRP A 152 11.78 -4.21 -18.33
N PRO A 153 12.28 -3.62 -19.44
CA PRO A 153 13.49 -4.13 -20.12
C PRO A 153 14.76 -4.18 -19.27
N GLN A 154 14.89 -3.29 -18.28
CA GLN A 154 16.05 -3.24 -17.39
C GLN A 154 15.81 -3.89 -16.03
N ASP A 155 14.64 -4.51 -15.81
CA ASP A 155 14.44 -5.32 -14.62
C ASP A 155 15.48 -6.44 -14.57
N ALA A 156 16.02 -6.71 -13.40
CA ALA A 156 17.05 -7.76 -13.21
C ALA A 156 16.49 -9.19 -13.37
N GLY A 157 15.39 -9.35 -14.08
CA GLY A 157 14.70 -10.59 -14.35
C GLY A 157 13.22 -10.54 -13.95
N ARG A 158 12.68 -11.70 -13.54
CA ARG A 158 11.29 -11.84 -13.15
C ARG A 158 11.08 -11.43 -11.69
N PHE A 159 9.93 -10.79 -11.40
CA PHE A 159 9.55 -10.38 -10.05
C PHE A 159 8.15 -10.84 -9.70
N ILE A 160 7.98 -11.35 -8.47
CA ILE A 160 6.67 -11.52 -7.85
C ILE A 160 6.30 -10.16 -7.26
N THR A 161 5.25 -9.53 -7.77
CA THR A 161 4.93 -8.12 -7.49
C THR A 161 3.69 -7.91 -6.62
N LEU A 162 2.87 -8.95 -6.42
CA LEU A 162 1.66 -8.88 -5.59
C LEU A 162 1.63 -10.01 -4.54
N PRO A 163 2.74 -10.29 -3.83
CA PRO A 163 2.79 -11.35 -2.83
C PRO A 163 2.26 -10.84 -1.49
N CYS A 164 1.46 -11.67 -0.82
CA CYS A 164 1.06 -11.50 0.57
C CYS A 164 2.04 -12.30 1.44
N VAL A 165 3.04 -11.63 2.02
CA VAL A 165 4.14 -12.26 2.77
C VAL A 165 3.82 -12.28 4.26
N THR A 166 3.73 -13.48 4.82
CA THR A 166 3.53 -13.70 6.26
C THR A 166 4.85 -13.96 6.93
N THR A 167 5.11 -13.22 8.01
CA THR A 167 6.24 -13.43 8.92
C THR A 167 5.75 -13.43 10.36
N ARG A 168 6.57 -13.93 11.29
CA ARG A 168 6.28 -13.92 12.72
C ARG A 168 7.39 -13.20 13.47
N ASP A 169 7.02 -12.29 14.37
CA ASP A 169 7.99 -11.63 15.24
C ASP A 169 8.65 -12.66 16.16
N PRO A 170 9.97 -12.82 16.09
CA PRO A 170 10.67 -13.77 16.95
C PRO A 170 10.55 -13.45 18.45
N LYS A 171 10.22 -12.20 18.81
CA LYS A 171 10.09 -11.73 20.18
C LYS A 171 8.70 -12.00 20.76
N SER A 172 7.67 -11.55 20.09
CA SER A 172 6.29 -11.60 20.60
C SER A 172 5.48 -12.77 20.04
N GLY A 173 5.93 -13.41 18.96
CA GLY A 173 5.17 -14.42 18.25
C GLY A 173 4.03 -13.85 17.38
N LYS A 174 3.86 -12.52 17.31
CA LYS A 174 2.82 -11.88 16.50
C LYS A 174 3.11 -12.04 15.02
N ARG A 175 2.06 -12.28 14.24
CA ARG A 175 2.15 -12.34 12.79
C ARG A 175 2.12 -10.93 12.19
N ASN A 176 2.71 -10.81 11.02
CA ASN A 176 2.58 -9.67 10.12
C ASN A 176 2.29 -10.19 8.73
N LEU A 177 1.40 -9.52 8.02
CA LEU A 177 1.15 -9.71 6.60
C LEU A 177 1.58 -8.45 5.88
N GLY A 178 2.52 -8.55 4.94
CA GLY A 178 3.00 -7.40 4.19
C GLY A 178 3.21 -7.72 2.71
N MET A 179 3.18 -6.70 1.89
CA MET A 179 3.46 -6.82 0.46
C MET A 179 4.89 -6.38 0.17
N TYR A 180 5.72 -7.30 -0.29
CA TYR A 180 7.14 -7.07 -0.58
C TYR A 180 7.51 -7.74 -1.89
N ARG A 181 7.99 -6.99 -2.89
CA ARG A 181 8.42 -7.56 -4.16
C ARG A 181 9.53 -8.59 -3.95
N MET A 182 9.58 -9.58 -4.84
CA MET A 182 10.55 -10.66 -4.75
C MET A 182 11.16 -10.91 -6.12
N GLN A 183 12.46 -10.64 -6.29
CA GLN A 183 13.19 -10.98 -7.52
C GLN A 183 13.44 -12.48 -7.57
N VAL A 184 13.10 -13.13 -8.66
CA VAL A 184 13.41 -14.55 -8.88
C VAL A 184 14.86 -14.66 -9.33
N TYR A 185 15.69 -15.36 -8.56
CA TYR A 185 17.08 -15.61 -8.94
C TYR A 185 17.24 -16.92 -9.72
N ASP A 186 16.53 -17.94 -9.29
CA ASP A 186 16.55 -19.27 -9.88
C ASP A 186 15.25 -20.03 -9.58
N GLU A 187 15.23 -21.33 -9.80
CA GLU A 187 14.06 -22.19 -9.59
C GLU A 187 13.53 -22.20 -8.16
N ARG A 188 14.37 -21.88 -7.17
CA ARG A 188 14.08 -22.07 -5.75
C ARG A 188 14.42 -20.89 -4.85
N THR A 189 15.02 -19.84 -5.39
CA THR A 189 15.43 -18.68 -4.58
C THR A 189 14.92 -17.37 -5.14
N THR A 190 14.59 -16.46 -4.21
CA THR A 190 14.22 -15.08 -4.55
C THR A 190 14.89 -14.10 -3.61
N GLY A 191 15.06 -12.86 -4.06
CA GLY A 191 15.28 -11.71 -3.17
C GLY A 191 14.03 -11.43 -2.35
N MET A 192 14.20 -10.96 -1.13
CA MET A 192 13.12 -10.51 -0.27
C MET A 192 13.29 -9.02 0.01
N HIS A 193 12.57 -8.17 -0.72
CA HIS A 193 12.71 -6.72 -0.65
C HIS A 193 12.05 -6.13 0.61
N TRP A 194 12.63 -6.39 1.77
CA TRP A 194 12.21 -5.78 3.01
C TRP A 194 12.79 -4.37 3.17
N GLN A 195 12.00 -3.37 2.80
CA GLN A 195 12.35 -1.98 3.11
C GLN A 195 12.53 -1.81 4.62
N ARG A 196 13.54 -1.02 5.01
CA ARG A 196 14.05 -0.92 6.40
C ARG A 196 13.02 -0.59 7.46
N GLN A 197 12.04 0.23 7.11
CA GLN A 197 10.98 0.73 7.99
C GLN A 197 9.77 -0.20 8.08
N LYS A 198 9.74 -1.28 7.30
CA LYS A 198 8.61 -2.22 7.28
C LYS A 198 8.76 -3.29 8.36
N ILE A 199 7.63 -3.80 8.83
CA ILE A 199 7.57 -4.79 9.93
C ILE A 199 8.34 -6.07 9.58
N GLY A 200 8.29 -6.55 8.33
CA GLY A 200 9.10 -7.70 7.90
C GLY A 200 10.60 -7.51 8.13
N ALA A 201 11.11 -6.28 7.88
CA ALA A 201 12.49 -5.93 8.17
C ALA A 201 12.78 -5.85 9.70
N GLU A 202 11.80 -5.45 10.51
CA GLU A 202 11.92 -5.46 11.97
C GLU A 202 12.03 -6.89 12.50
N HIS A 203 11.17 -7.80 12.01
CA HIS A 203 11.22 -9.22 12.36
C HIS A 203 12.58 -9.84 11.99
N TYR A 204 13.10 -9.52 10.81
CA TYR A 204 14.42 -9.98 10.36
C TYR A 204 15.55 -9.43 11.26
N ARG A 205 15.53 -8.13 11.61
CA ARG A 205 16.50 -7.54 12.55
C ARG A 205 16.43 -8.18 13.93
N GLU A 206 15.23 -8.48 14.44
CA GLU A 206 15.07 -9.16 15.73
C GLU A 206 15.57 -10.60 15.67
N ALA A 207 15.36 -11.32 14.56
CA ALA A 207 15.92 -12.66 14.35
C ALA A 207 17.45 -12.63 14.38
N LEU A 208 18.07 -11.65 13.69
CA LEU A 208 19.53 -11.42 13.73
C LEU A 208 20.05 -11.16 15.14
N ARG A 209 19.41 -10.26 15.92
CA ARG A 209 19.82 -9.96 17.29
C ARG A 209 19.77 -11.22 18.17
N ARG A 210 18.73 -12.04 18.05
CA ARG A 210 18.59 -13.29 18.83
C ARG A 210 19.61 -14.34 18.43
N ALA A 211 19.89 -14.47 17.14
CA ALA A 211 20.93 -15.38 16.67
C ALA A 211 22.31 -14.98 17.20
N ALA A 212 22.66 -13.71 17.11
CA ALA A 212 23.91 -13.16 17.64
C ALA A 212 24.02 -13.29 19.18
N SER A 213 22.93 -13.07 19.91
CA SER A 213 22.92 -13.25 21.37
C SER A 213 23.15 -14.71 21.78
N ARG A 214 22.73 -15.68 20.97
CA ARG A 214 22.97 -17.11 21.23
C ARG A 214 24.41 -17.52 20.94
N SER A 215 25.11 -16.84 20.04
CA SER A 215 26.54 -17.10 19.76
C SER A 215 27.50 -16.52 20.80
N GLY A 216 27.00 -15.77 21.78
CA GLY A 216 27.81 -15.14 22.82
C GLY A 216 28.55 -13.86 22.38
N ASP A 217 28.34 -13.41 21.15
CA ASP A 217 28.96 -12.19 20.61
C ASP A 217 27.98 -11.00 20.67
N SER A 218 28.04 -10.27 21.79
CA SER A 218 27.22 -9.05 21.99
C SER A 218 27.56 -7.91 21.02
N THR A 219 28.77 -7.91 20.44
CA THR A 219 29.21 -6.90 19.47
C THR A 219 28.66 -7.21 18.08
N ALA A 220 28.56 -8.48 17.69
CA ALA A 220 27.92 -8.91 16.46
C ALA A 220 26.42 -8.59 16.45
N ALA A 221 25.72 -8.71 17.58
CA ALA A 221 24.31 -8.36 17.70
C ALA A 221 24.05 -6.88 17.41
N SER A 222 24.88 -5.99 17.96
CA SER A 222 24.79 -4.56 17.73
C SER A 222 25.18 -4.20 16.29
N ARG A 223 26.22 -4.82 15.75
CA ARG A 223 26.69 -4.60 14.39
C ARG A 223 25.69 -5.10 13.36
N ALA A 224 25.13 -6.30 13.49
CA ALA A 224 24.15 -6.86 12.58
C ALA A 224 22.86 -6.01 12.50
N ALA A 225 22.42 -5.41 13.61
CA ALA A 225 21.28 -4.49 13.62
C ALA A 225 21.60 -3.17 12.91
N VAL A 226 22.84 -2.70 12.97
CA VAL A 226 23.32 -1.46 12.32
C VAL A 226 23.60 -1.69 10.84
N ASP A 227 24.07 -2.86 10.46
CA ASP A 227 24.59 -3.17 9.12
C ASP A 227 23.54 -3.06 8.01
N ILE A 228 22.31 -3.55 8.25
CA ILE A 228 21.19 -3.38 7.32
C ILE A 228 20.79 -1.90 7.16
N MET A 229 21.10 -1.07 8.15
CA MET A 229 20.83 0.37 8.13
C MET A 229 22.00 1.19 7.54
N ALA A 230 23.21 0.68 7.58
CA ALA A 230 24.41 1.48 7.33
C ALA A 230 24.75 1.65 5.84
N ARG A 231 24.34 0.74 4.95
CA ARG A 231 24.75 0.79 3.54
C ARG A 231 24.29 2.02 2.79
N SER A 232 23.04 2.42 2.96
CA SER A 232 22.55 3.64 2.31
C SER A 232 23.10 4.94 2.88
N ALA A 233 23.88 4.85 3.97
CA ALA A 233 24.62 5.98 4.54
C ALA A 233 26.15 5.90 4.31
N GLY A 234 26.62 4.98 3.43
CA GLY A 234 28.05 4.77 3.17
C GLY A 234 28.79 3.99 4.26
N GLY A 235 28.05 3.28 5.13
CA GLY A 235 28.63 2.41 6.16
C GLY A 235 29.13 1.08 5.61
N SER A 236 30.11 0.46 6.29
CA SER A 236 30.62 -0.86 5.94
C SER A 236 29.59 -1.95 6.30
N VAL A 237 29.45 -2.93 5.44
CA VAL A 237 28.62 -4.13 5.67
C VAL A 237 29.49 -5.18 6.37
N LEU A 238 28.90 -5.92 7.32
CA LEU A 238 29.55 -7.12 7.82
C LEU A 238 29.88 -8.06 6.66
N ALA A 239 31.11 -8.55 6.62
CA ALA A 239 31.48 -9.55 5.66
C ALA A 239 30.57 -10.79 5.82
N GLU A 240 30.38 -11.55 4.74
CA GLU A 240 29.46 -12.68 4.71
C GLU A 240 29.73 -13.70 5.84
N GLY A 241 30.99 -13.85 6.27
CA GLY A 241 31.39 -14.71 7.38
C GLY A 241 31.15 -14.14 8.80
N ASP A 242 30.83 -12.87 8.94
CA ASP A 242 30.65 -12.19 10.25
C ASP A 242 29.17 -12.13 10.69
N ARG A 243 28.25 -12.68 9.91
CA ARG A 243 26.82 -12.69 10.21
C ARG A 243 26.42 -13.90 11.05
N PRO A 244 25.51 -13.73 12.01
CA PRO A 244 25.03 -14.86 12.80
C PRO A 244 24.24 -15.83 11.91
N SER A 245 24.57 -17.12 11.99
CA SER A 245 23.82 -18.17 11.29
C SER A 245 22.43 -18.37 11.91
N GLY A 246 21.47 -18.71 11.08
CA GLY A 246 20.09 -18.96 11.49
C GLY A 246 19.11 -18.87 10.35
N LYS A 247 17.86 -19.17 10.64
CA LYS A 247 16.77 -19.12 9.66
C LYS A 247 15.57 -18.39 10.24
N MET A 248 14.87 -17.65 9.39
CA MET A 248 13.56 -17.06 9.68
C MET A 248 12.55 -17.65 8.70
N GLU A 249 11.49 -18.23 9.23
CA GLU A 249 10.40 -18.80 8.42
C GLU A 249 9.58 -17.71 7.74
N VAL A 250 9.19 -17.96 6.50
CA VAL A 250 8.39 -17.06 5.66
C VAL A 250 7.41 -17.89 4.84
N ALA A 251 6.17 -17.41 4.72
CA ALA A 251 5.18 -17.96 3.83
C ALA A 251 4.58 -16.85 2.95
N ILE A 252 4.41 -17.14 1.67
CA ILE A 252 3.94 -16.19 0.68
C ILE A 252 2.67 -16.73 0.04
N ALA A 253 1.57 -15.97 0.14
CA ALA A 253 0.31 -16.27 -0.52
C ALA A 253 0.15 -15.36 -1.75
N ILE A 254 -0.25 -15.94 -2.87
CA ILE A 254 -0.51 -15.24 -4.12
C ILE A 254 -1.95 -15.57 -4.55
N GLY A 255 -2.70 -14.55 -5.00
CA GLY A 255 -4.08 -14.75 -5.43
C GLY A 255 -5.03 -15.01 -4.27
N THR A 256 -4.98 -14.21 -3.23
CA THR A 256 -5.93 -14.18 -2.12
C THR A 256 -7.21 -13.42 -2.51
N ASP A 257 -8.21 -13.42 -1.65
CA ASP A 257 -9.35 -12.51 -1.83
C ASP A 257 -8.89 -11.03 -1.80
N PRO A 258 -9.66 -10.09 -2.41
CA PRO A 258 -9.20 -8.72 -2.58
C PRO A 258 -8.99 -7.97 -1.26
N ALA A 259 -9.71 -8.28 -0.19
CA ALA A 259 -9.55 -7.60 1.09
C ALA A 259 -8.25 -8.02 1.78
N VAL A 260 -7.85 -9.29 1.69
CA VAL A 260 -6.56 -9.79 2.19
C VAL A 260 -5.41 -9.17 1.39
N THR A 261 -5.49 -9.19 0.04
CA THR A 261 -4.47 -8.57 -0.81
C THR A 261 -4.31 -7.09 -0.47
N PHE A 262 -5.40 -6.34 -0.33
CA PHE A 262 -5.37 -4.94 0.05
C PHE A 262 -4.80 -4.73 1.45
N SER A 263 -5.17 -5.57 2.42
CA SER A 263 -4.68 -5.43 3.81
C SER A 263 -3.17 -5.59 3.94
N ALA A 264 -2.52 -6.32 3.03
CA ALA A 264 -1.07 -6.48 3.02
C ALA A 264 -0.29 -5.18 2.70
N ILE A 265 -0.95 -4.14 2.17
CA ILE A 265 -0.34 -2.82 1.94
C ILE A 265 -0.72 -1.78 2.99
N VAL A 266 -1.75 -2.06 3.80
CA VAL A 266 -2.28 -1.12 4.78
C VAL A 266 -1.25 -0.86 5.88
N PRO A 267 -0.92 0.40 6.22
CA PRO A 267 -0.04 0.72 7.34
C PRO A 267 -0.78 0.50 8.67
N ALA A 268 -0.85 -0.75 9.11
CA ALA A 268 -1.52 -1.13 10.35
C ALA A 268 -0.90 -0.40 11.56
N PRO A 269 -1.72 0.04 12.53
CA PRO A 269 -1.20 0.52 13.81
C PRO A 269 -0.39 -0.59 14.51
N PRO A 270 0.57 -0.23 15.38
CA PRO A 270 1.28 -1.21 16.18
C PRO A 270 0.30 -2.16 16.88
N ASP A 271 0.62 -3.44 16.88
CA ASP A 271 -0.18 -4.51 17.51
C ASP A 271 -1.51 -4.88 16.83
N VAL A 272 -1.85 -4.28 15.69
CA VAL A 272 -3.01 -4.65 14.87
C VAL A 272 -2.55 -5.57 13.73
N GLU A 273 -3.04 -6.80 13.73
CA GLU A 273 -2.72 -7.78 12.67
C GLU A 273 -3.49 -7.46 11.38
N GLU A 274 -2.85 -7.51 10.23
CA GLU A 274 -3.45 -7.19 8.93
C GLU A 274 -4.61 -8.17 8.57
N TYR A 275 -4.56 -9.41 9.05
CA TYR A 275 -5.70 -10.33 8.89
C TYR A 275 -6.95 -9.90 9.65
N LEU A 276 -6.80 -9.18 10.77
CA LEU A 276 -7.91 -8.55 11.47
C LEU A 276 -8.48 -7.39 10.64
N ILE A 277 -7.61 -6.60 10.00
CA ILE A 277 -8.03 -5.54 9.08
C ILE A 277 -8.79 -6.13 7.91
N ALA A 278 -8.28 -7.21 7.29
CA ALA A 278 -8.97 -7.91 6.23
C ALA A 278 -10.35 -8.41 6.67
N GLY A 279 -10.45 -8.99 7.88
CA GLY A 279 -11.71 -9.42 8.48
C GLY A 279 -12.70 -8.26 8.70
N PHE A 280 -12.22 -7.12 9.15
CA PHE A 280 -13.01 -5.89 9.29
C PHE A 280 -13.52 -5.38 7.93
N LEU A 281 -12.66 -5.33 6.92
CA LEU A 281 -13.02 -4.86 5.58
C LEU A 281 -14.08 -5.77 4.94
N ARG A 282 -13.91 -7.08 5.01
CA ARG A 282 -14.86 -8.04 4.43
C ARG A 282 -16.09 -8.29 5.30
N GLY A 283 -16.10 -7.85 6.56
CA GLY A 283 -17.17 -8.15 7.52
C GLY A 283 -17.29 -9.64 7.91
N ALA A 284 -16.20 -10.41 7.71
CA ALA A 284 -16.14 -11.85 7.98
C ALA A 284 -14.69 -12.27 8.26
N PRO A 285 -14.44 -13.30 9.09
CA PRO A 285 -13.09 -13.73 9.42
C PRO A 285 -12.36 -14.23 8.18
N VAL A 286 -11.03 -14.02 8.15
CA VAL A 286 -10.15 -14.69 7.21
C VAL A 286 -9.92 -16.11 7.70
N GLU A 287 -10.17 -17.11 6.87
CA GLU A 287 -9.81 -18.50 7.18
C GLU A 287 -8.34 -18.72 6.83
N LEU A 288 -7.58 -19.17 7.82
CA LEU A 288 -6.16 -19.47 7.69
C LEU A 288 -5.93 -20.98 7.85
N VAL A 289 -4.97 -21.50 7.10
CA VAL A 289 -4.53 -22.88 7.19
C VAL A 289 -3.05 -22.95 7.50
N LYS A 290 -2.63 -23.91 8.32
CA LYS A 290 -1.20 -24.14 8.61
C LYS A 290 -0.45 -24.48 7.34
N CYS A 291 0.75 -23.95 7.22
CA CYS A 291 1.72 -24.34 6.19
C CYS A 291 2.18 -25.80 6.38
N GLU A 292 2.79 -26.39 5.36
CA GLU A 292 3.29 -27.77 5.37
C GLU A 292 4.68 -27.90 5.99
N THR A 293 5.55 -26.91 5.77
CA THR A 293 6.98 -27.00 6.10
C THR A 293 7.47 -25.91 7.07
N VAL A 294 6.64 -24.93 7.38
CA VAL A 294 6.96 -23.82 8.29
C VAL A 294 5.83 -23.61 9.30
N ASP A 295 6.14 -23.12 10.50
CA ASP A 295 5.14 -22.87 11.55
C ASP A 295 4.46 -21.50 11.36
N LEU A 296 3.86 -21.34 10.18
CA LEU A 296 3.08 -20.16 9.80
C LEU A 296 1.71 -20.58 9.30
N ASP A 297 0.79 -19.61 9.27
CA ASP A 297 -0.55 -19.79 8.72
C ASP A 297 -0.76 -18.83 7.55
N VAL A 298 -1.46 -19.28 6.51
CA VAL A 298 -1.73 -18.53 5.29
C VAL A 298 -3.21 -18.56 4.95
N PRO A 299 -3.75 -17.62 4.16
CA PRO A 299 -5.15 -17.66 3.73
C PRO A 299 -5.46 -18.96 2.99
N ALA A 300 -6.43 -19.69 3.52
CA ALA A 300 -6.83 -21.02 3.01
C ALA A 300 -7.32 -20.99 1.57
N SER A 301 -7.84 -19.84 1.11
CA SER A 301 -8.38 -19.61 -0.23
C SER A 301 -7.35 -19.15 -1.27
N SER A 302 -6.07 -19.01 -0.92
CA SER A 302 -5.02 -18.58 -1.85
C SER A 302 -4.92 -19.47 -3.08
N GLU A 303 -4.58 -18.89 -4.23
CA GLU A 303 -4.34 -19.65 -5.45
C GLU A 303 -3.02 -20.42 -5.40
N ILE A 304 -1.96 -19.75 -4.88
CA ILE A 304 -0.60 -20.31 -4.75
C ILE A 304 -0.04 -19.92 -3.38
N VAL A 305 0.66 -20.85 -2.73
CA VAL A 305 1.44 -20.59 -1.51
C VAL A 305 2.87 -21.10 -1.71
N LEU A 306 3.82 -20.24 -1.38
CA LEU A 306 5.24 -20.56 -1.37
C LEU A 306 5.71 -20.56 0.09
N GLU A 307 6.23 -21.68 0.56
CA GLU A 307 6.72 -21.85 1.92
C GLU A 307 8.23 -21.98 1.94
N GLY A 308 8.88 -21.41 2.92
CA GLY A 308 10.32 -21.50 3.02
C GLY A 308 10.90 -20.64 4.14
N HIS A 309 12.13 -20.25 3.96
CA HIS A 309 12.86 -19.49 4.96
C HIS A 309 13.88 -18.53 4.34
N VAL A 310 14.23 -17.52 5.12
CA VAL A 310 15.34 -16.61 4.82
C VAL A 310 16.51 -17.00 5.73
N HIS A 311 17.70 -17.18 5.16
CA HIS A 311 18.93 -17.34 5.92
C HIS A 311 19.42 -16.00 6.45
N LEU A 312 19.82 -15.95 7.73
CA LEU A 312 20.23 -14.70 8.36
C LEU A 312 21.61 -14.22 7.91
N ASP A 313 22.42 -15.11 7.41
CA ASP A 313 23.79 -14.89 6.96
C ASP A 313 23.90 -14.68 5.43
N GLU A 314 22.79 -14.80 4.69
CA GLU A 314 22.80 -14.70 3.22
C GLU A 314 22.13 -13.41 2.73
N LEU A 315 22.84 -12.65 1.89
CA LEU A 315 22.30 -11.54 1.11
C LEU A 315 22.75 -11.69 -0.35
N ARG A 316 21.84 -11.32 -1.28
CA ARG A 316 22.17 -11.20 -2.70
C ARG A 316 21.73 -9.84 -3.23
N THR A 317 22.39 -9.41 -4.31
CA THR A 317 21.98 -8.21 -5.05
C THR A 317 20.58 -8.40 -5.61
N GLU A 318 19.70 -7.44 -5.35
CA GLU A 318 18.35 -7.31 -5.90
C GLU A 318 18.26 -6.01 -6.70
N GLY A 319 17.55 -6.06 -7.81
CA GLY A 319 17.37 -4.93 -8.72
C GLY A 319 18.36 -4.95 -9.88
N PRO A 320 18.23 -3.99 -10.80
CA PRO A 320 17.21 -2.93 -10.80
C PRO A 320 15.78 -3.43 -11.00
N PHE A 321 14.80 -2.63 -10.58
CA PHE A 321 13.39 -2.89 -10.74
C PHE A 321 12.66 -1.59 -11.13
N GLY A 322 11.84 -1.62 -12.19
CA GLY A 322 11.02 -0.50 -12.60
C GLY A 322 9.90 -0.26 -11.57
N ASP A 323 9.96 0.87 -10.86
CA ASP A 323 9.12 1.13 -9.70
C ASP A 323 8.11 2.28 -9.92
N HIS A 324 7.20 2.49 -8.95
CA HIS A 324 6.07 3.42 -9.04
C HIS A 324 6.47 4.89 -9.22
N THR A 325 7.71 5.26 -8.97
CA THR A 325 8.23 6.59 -9.31
C THR A 325 8.41 6.81 -10.81
N GLY A 326 8.28 5.76 -11.63
CA GLY A 326 8.56 5.79 -13.06
C GLY A 326 10.06 5.70 -13.40
N PHE A 327 10.88 5.36 -12.41
CA PHE A 327 12.32 5.14 -12.54
C PHE A 327 12.69 3.77 -12.00
N TYR A 328 13.80 3.22 -12.48
CA TYR A 328 14.35 2.00 -11.91
C TYR A 328 14.93 2.25 -10.52
N SER A 329 14.67 1.33 -9.59
CA SER A 329 15.41 1.28 -8.32
C SER A 329 16.87 0.94 -8.59
N LEU A 330 17.76 1.41 -7.72
CA LEU A 330 19.15 0.97 -7.74
C LEU A 330 19.26 -0.46 -7.20
N GLU A 331 20.32 -1.14 -7.60
CA GLU A 331 20.70 -2.42 -7.00
C GLU A 331 21.08 -2.24 -5.53
N ASP A 332 20.64 -3.15 -4.68
CA ASP A 332 21.05 -3.21 -3.28
C ASP A 332 21.02 -4.66 -2.77
N LEU A 333 21.57 -4.92 -1.60
CA LEU A 333 21.59 -6.27 -1.02
C LEU A 333 20.35 -6.52 -0.17
N TYR A 334 19.70 -7.63 -0.46
CA TYR A 334 18.52 -8.09 0.29
C TYR A 334 18.66 -9.54 0.72
N PRO A 335 17.96 -9.94 1.80
CA PRO A 335 17.88 -11.34 2.23
C PRO A 335 17.36 -12.24 1.12
N VAL A 336 17.83 -13.48 1.12
CA VAL A 336 17.43 -14.51 0.15
C VAL A 336 16.40 -15.44 0.76
N PHE A 337 15.25 -15.54 0.11
CA PHE A 337 14.22 -16.53 0.44
C PHE A 337 14.50 -17.83 -0.30
N HIS A 338 14.50 -18.93 0.45
CA HIS A 338 14.68 -20.30 -0.04
C HIS A 338 13.37 -21.06 0.05
N LEU A 339 12.86 -21.49 -1.08
CA LEU A 339 11.62 -22.22 -1.24
C LEU A 339 11.77 -23.68 -0.80
N SER A 340 10.95 -24.14 0.14
CA SER A 340 10.93 -25.50 0.67
C SER A 340 9.71 -26.33 0.24
N CYS A 341 8.57 -25.66 0.00
CA CYS A 341 7.33 -26.29 -0.44
C CYS A 341 6.49 -25.33 -1.27
N VAL A 342 5.76 -25.87 -2.22
CA VAL A 342 4.75 -25.15 -2.98
C VAL A 342 3.41 -25.86 -2.79
N THR A 343 2.39 -25.10 -2.39
CA THR A 343 1.02 -25.58 -2.44
C THR A 343 0.17 -24.67 -3.33
N HIS A 344 -0.80 -25.23 -4.03
CA HIS A 344 -1.64 -24.44 -4.92
C HIS A 344 -2.99 -25.11 -5.21
N ARG A 345 -3.94 -24.30 -5.66
CA ARG A 345 -5.20 -24.81 -6.20
C ARG A 345 -4.95 -25.57 -7.51
N LYS A 346 -5.86 -26.44 -7.88
CA LYS A 346 -5.89 -26.96 -9.26
C LYS A 346 -6.12 -25.80 -10.22
N ASP A 347 -5.33 -25.76 -11.30
CA ASP A 347 -5.37 -24.72 -12.32
C ASP A 347 -5.28 -23.30 -11.71
N PRO A 348 -4.19 -22.98 -11.02
CA PRO A 348 -4.07 -21.74 -10.26
C PRO A 348 -4.05 -20.51 -11.16
N ILE A 349 -4.61 -19.41 -10.67
CA ILE A 349 -4.55 -18.11 -11.31
C ILE A 349 -3.40 -17.32 -10.67
N TYR A 350 -2.44 -16.91 -11.47
CA TYR A 350 -1.36 -16.05 -11.01
C TYR A 350 -1.82 -14.59 -11.01
N ALA A 351 -2.15 -14.07 -9.82
CA ALA A 351 -2.49 -12.68 -9.64
C ALA A 351 -1.21 -11.85 -9.44
N THR A 352 -1.06 -10.80 -10.21
CA THR A 352 0.14 -9.95 -10.21
C THR A 352 -0.24 -8.50 -10.53
N THR A 353 0.62 -7.56 -10.19
CA THR A 353 0.50 -6.17 -10.59
C THR A 353 1.75 -5.74 -11.35
N ILE A 354 1.63 -4.73 -12.20
CA ILE A 354 2.78 -4.01 -12.72
C ILE A 354 2.92 -2.71 -11.94
N VAL A 355 4.15 -2.30 -11.73
CA VAL A 355 4.50 -1.02 -11.09
C VAL A 355 5.27 -0.21 -12.11
N GLY A 356 5.08 1.09 -12.12
CA GLY A 356 5.74 1.94 -13.10
C GLY A 356 5.20 3.36 -13.08
N LYS A 357 5.41 4.06 -14.18
CA LYS A 357 4.94 5.44 -14.31
C LYS A 357 3.42 5.54 -14.15
N PRO A 358 2.92 6.39 -13.25
CA PRO A 358 1.48 6.49 -12.97
C PRO A 358 0.62 6.92 -14.19
N PRO A 359 -0.70 6.64 -14.18
CA PRO A 359 -1.40 5.85 -13.17
C PRO A 359 -1.22 4.34 -13.39
N GLN A 360 -1.07 3.61 -12.28
CA GLN A 360 -1.10 2.15 -12.22
C GLN A 360 -2.08 1.73 -11.11
N GLU A 361 -2.23 0.44 -10.91
CA GLU A 361 -3.14 -0.16 -9.94
C GLU A 361 -2.90 0.33 -8.50
N ASP A 362 -1.66 0.54 -8.13
CA ASP A 362 -1.20 1.03 -6.83
C ASP A 362 -1.73 2.43 -6.48
N ALA A 363 -1.96 3.29 -7.49
CA ALA A 363 -2.53 4.62 -7.30
C ALA A 363 -3.93 4.56 -6.66
N TYR A 364 -4.76 3.63 -7.11
CA TYR A 364 -6.13 3.45 -6.57
C TYR A 364 -6.13 2.76 -5.22
N MET A 365 -5.19 1.84 -4.99
CA MET A 365 -4.96 1.24 -3.68
C MET A 365 -4.48 2.30 -2.68
N GLY A 366 -3.58 3.19 -3.07
CA GLY A 366 -3.11 4.31 -2.27
C GLY A 366 -4.24 5.28 -1.91
N LYS A 367 -5.12 5.58 -2.86
CA LYS A 367 -6.31 6.42 -2.61
C LYS A 367 -7.26 5.78 -1.58
N ALA A 368 -7.45 4.47 -1.63
CA ALA A 368 -8.25 3.78 -0.62
C ALA A 368 -7.59 3.85 0.79
N VAL A 369 -6.27 3.67 0.87
CA VAL A 369 -5.52 3.87 2.13
C VAL A 369 -5.72 5.28 2.67
N GLU A 370 -5.58 6.31 1.83
CA GLU A 370 -5.79 7.72 2.20
C GLU A 370 -7.15 7.93 2.89
N ARG A 371 -8.24 7.46 2.27
CA ARG A 371 -9.60 7.63 2.81
C ARG A 371 -9.79 6.87 4.13
N ILE A 372 -9.31 5.64 4.20
CA ILE A 372 -9.43 4.77 5.38
C ILE A 372 -8.67 5.36 6.57
N PHE A 373 -7.51 5.97 6.35
CA PHE A 373 -6.65 6.48 7.43
C PHE A 373 -6.94 7.91 7.86
N LEU A 374 -7.72 8.66 7.10
CA LEU A 374 -8.09 10.04 7.45
C LEU A 374 -8.66 10.18 8.89
N PRO A 375 -9.57 9.32 9.39
CA PRO A 375 -10.04 9.40 10.77
C PRO A 375 -8.93 9.21 11.81
N LEU A 376 -7.99 8.31 11.55
CA LEU A 376 -6.85 8.05 12.46
C LEU A 376 -5.89 9.25 12.50
N MET A 377 -5.65 9.90 11.37
CA MET A 377 -4.86 11.14 11.31
C MET A 377 -5.53 12.26 12.12
N LYS A 378 -6.86 12.36 12.07
CA LYS A 378 -7.63 13.36 12.83
C LYS A 378 -7.54 13.19 14.34
N LEU A 379 -7.16 12.02 14.87
CA LEU A 379 -6.90 11.83 16.31
C LEU A 379 -5.72 12.68 16.80
N THR A 380 -4.68 12.78 15.98
CA THR A 380 -3.47 13.54 16.33
C THR A 380 -3.49 14.96 15.78
N MET A 381 -4.28 15.19 14.75
CA MET A 381 -4.45 16.47 14.04
C MET A 381 -5.95 16.80 13.91
N PRO A 382 -6.64 17.22 15.00
CA PRO A 382 -8.08 17.45 14.97
C PRO A 382 -8.52 18.59 14.05
N GLU A 383 -7.60 19.51 13.70
CA GLU A 383 -7.80 20.56 12.71
C GLU A 383 -7.86 20.06 11.28
N LEU A 384 -7.41 18.85 10.99
CA LEU A 384 -7.40 18.28 9.65
C LEU A 384 -8.83 18.07 9.14
N VAL A 385 -9.13 18.64 7.98
CA VAL A 385 -10.44 18.50 7.31
C VAL A 385 -10.40 17.38 6.30
N ASP A 386 -9.45 17.44 5.37
CA ASP A 386 -9.28 16.44 4.33
C ASP A 386 -7.80 16.27 3.95
N VAL A 387 -7.50 15.18 3.24
CA VAL A 387 -6.16 14.83 2.75
C VAL A 387 -6.24 14.31 1.33
N ASN A 388 -5.24 14.60 0.51
CA ASN A 388 -5.05 14.03 -0.80
C ASN A 388 -3.60 13.58 -0.98
N LEU A 389 -3.43 12.33 -1.37
CA LEU A 389 -2.19 11.76 -1.91
C LEU A 389 -2.35 11.68 -3.43
N PRO A 390 -2.04 12.73 -4.18
CA PRO A 390 -2.26 12.72 -5.61
C PRO A 390 -1.39 11.66 -6.29
N VAL A 391 -1.90 11.12 -7.38
CA VAL A 391 -1.24 10.05 -8.15
C VAL A 391 0.16 10.47 -8.61
N GLU A 392 0.31 11.72 -8.99
CA GLU A 392 1.58 12.33 -9.40
C GLU A 392 2.59 12.44 -8.24
N GLY A 393 2.10 12.42 -7.01
CA GLY A 393 2.90 12.41 -5.79
C GLY A 393 3.40 11.04 -5.36
N VAL A 394 3.02 9.98 -6.08
CA VAL A 394 3.44 8.57 -5.87
C VAL A 394 3.52 8.17 -4.38
N PHE A 395 2.48 8.51 -3.61
CA PHE A 395 2.25 8.21 -2.18
C PHE A 395 3.20 8.91 -1.18
N HIS A 396 4.43 9.20 -1.55
CA HIS A 396 5.43 9.74 -0.62
C HIS A 396 6.09 11.05 -1.08
N ASN A 397 5.88 11.50 -2.32
CA ASN A 397 6.46 12.76 -2.78
C ASN A 397 5.59 13.97 -2.49
N LEU A 398 4.25 13.80 -2.41
CA LEU A 398 3.34 14.91 -2.18
C LEU A 398 2.14 14.47 -1.33
N MET A 399 1.86 15.23 -0.28
CA MET A 399 0.61 15.18 0.49
C MET A 399 0.01 16.58 0.57
N ILE A 400 -1.26 16.70 0.23
CA ILE A 400 -2.03 17.95 0.31
C ILE A 400 -3.06 17.79 1.43
N VAL A 401 -3.14 18.75 2.32
CA VAL A 401 -4.10 18.72 3.43
C VAL A 401 -4.84 20.04 3.58
N SER A 402 -6.15 19.97 3.81
CA SER A 402 -6.92 21.13 4.24
C SER A 402 -7.12 21.12 5.74
N ILE A 403 -7.04 22.30 6.36
CA ILE A 403 -7.16 22.46 7.80
C ILE A 403 -8.12 23.57 8.17
N LYS A 404 -8.81 23.39 9.29
CA LYS A 404 -9.52 24.45 9.98
C LYS A 404 -8.55 25.23 10.87
N LYS A 405 -7.94 26.26 10.29
CA LYS A 405 -6.95 27.09 10.98
C LYS A 405 -7.61 27.87 12.12
N SER A 406 -7.03 27.84 13.32
CA SER A 406 -7.56 28.51 14.51
C SER A 406 -6.54 29.39 15.25
N TYR A 407 -5.25 29.30 14.91
CA TYR A 407 -4.18 30.13 15.47
C TYR A 407 -2.99 30.27 14.49
N PRO A 408 -2.15 31.30 14.67
CA PRO A 408 -0.97 31.51 13.85
C PRO A 408 0.02 30.33 13.89
N GLY A 409 0.60 29.98 12.76
CA GLY A 409 1.60 28.92 12.64
C GLY A 409 1.04 27.49 12.70
N GLN A 410 -0.27 27.31 12.73
CA GLN A 410 -0.90 25.98 12.80
C GLN A 410 -0.58 25.11 11.58
N ALA A 411 -0.43 25.69 10.39
CA ALA A 411 -0.01 24.96 9.20
C ALA A 411 1.36 24.29 9.40
N ARG A 412 2.33 25.01 10.00
CA ARG A 412 3.65 24.46 10.31
C ARG A 412 3.59 23.33 11.35
N LYS A 413 2.69 23.44 12.35
CA LYS A 413 2.42 22.35 13.29
C LYS A 413 1.94 21.09 12.55
N VAL A 414 1.03 21.25 11.59
CA VAL A 414 0.48 20.12 10.80
C VAL A 414 1.57 19.48 9.93
N MET A 415 2.41 20.27 9.24
CA MET A 415 3.54 19.74 8.47
C MET A 415 4.47 18.88 9.34
N ASN A 416 4.86 19.38 10.51
CA ASN A 416 5.73 18.65 11.43
C ASN A 416 5.05 17.40 12.01
N ALA A 417 3.74 17.44 12.26
CA ALA A 417 2.96 16.28 12.70
C ALA A 417 2.93 15.19 11.62
N ILE A 418 2.71 15.53 10.35
CA ILE A 418 2.77 14.59 9.22
C ILE A 418 4.16 13.95 9.15
N TRP A 419 5.23 14.73 9.22
CA TRP A 419 6.61 14.22 9.15
C TRP A 419 7.04 13.38 10.36
N SER A 420 6.23 13.31 11.41
CA SER A 420 6.44 12.44 12.58
C SER A 420 5.49 11.24 12.64
N LEU A 421 4.56 11.11 11.69
CA LEU A 421 3.47 10.13 11.75
C LEU A 421 3.77 8.89 10.89
N GLY A 422 4.20 7.79 11.49
CA GLY A 422 4.33 6.49 10.83
C GLY A 422 4.98 6.56 9.45
N GLN A 423 4.36 5.99 8.42
CA GLN A 423 4.89 6.02 7.05
C GLN A 423 4.78 7.41 6.39
N ALA A 424 3.90 8.31 6.88
CA ALA A 424 3.84 9.69 6.38
C ALA A 424 5.13 10.48 6.67
N MET A 425 6.01 9.97 7.55
CA MET A 425 7.33 10.57 7.78
C MET A 425 8.17 10.65 6.50
N PHE A 426 7.90 9.84 5.48
CA PHE A 426 8.63 9.87 4.20
C PHE A 426 8.12 10.94 3.25
N THR A 427 6.98 11.59 3.53
CA THR A 427 6.42 12.60 2.64
C THR A 427 7.43 13.71 2.39
N LYS A 428 7.78 13.90 1.10
CA LYS A 428 8.77 14.87 0.68
C LYS A 428 8.22 16.30 0.67
N CYS A 429 7.04 16.49 0.06
CA CYS A 429 6.37 17.77 -0.02
C CYS A 429 5.02 17.72 0.69
N VAL A 430 4.73 18.69 1.55
CA VAL A 430 3.43 18.86 2.21
C VAL A 430 2.87 20.23 1.83
N ILE A 431 1.65 20.26 1.32
CA ILE A 431 0.91 21.50 1.06
C ILE A 431 -0.25 21.58 2.06
N VAL A 432 -0.34 22.69 2.76
CA VAL A 432 -1.43 22.95 3.71
C VAL A 432 -2.28 24.11 3.18
N VAL A 433 -3.58 23.87 3.02
CA VAL A 433 -4.57 24.87 2.55
C VAL A 433 -5.67 25.07 3.59
N ASP A 434 -6.51 26.08 3.40
CA ASP A 434 -7.69 26.33 4.26
C ASP A 434 -8.79 25.28 4.04
N GLU A 435 -9.73 25.19 4.98
CA GLU A 435 -10.83 24.22 4.99
C GLU A 435 -11.80 24.31 3.81
N ASP A 436 -11.86 25.44 3.14
CA ASP A 436 -12.73 25.72 2.00
C ASP A 436 -12.15 25.27 0.64
N VAL A 437 -10.93 24.75 0.61
CA VAL A 437 -10.27 24.25 -0.59
C VAL A 437 -10.49 22.74 -0.76
N ASP A 438 -11.04 22.35 -1.91
CA ASP A 438 -11.13 20.93 -2.27
C ASP A 438 -9.75 20.37 -2.64
N VAL A 439 -9.13 19.65 -1.70
CA VAL A 439 -7.79 19.05 -1.89
C VAL A 439 -7.77 17.94 -2.95
N GLN A 440 -8.93 17.40 -3.33
CA GLN A 440 -9.04 16.42 -4.41
C GLN A 440 -8.97 17.08 -5.80
N ASN A 441 -9.18 18.40 -5.88
CA ASN A 441 -9.09 19.19 -7.10
C ASN A 441 -7.71 19.86 -7.22
N LEU A 442 -6.76 19.21 -7.88
CA LEU A 442 -5.38 19.72 -8.04
C LEU A 442 -5.33 21.09 -8.75
N ALA A 443 -6.25 21.39 -9.66
CA ALA A 443 -6.31 22.68 -10.33
C ALA A 443 -6.67 23.80 -9.34
N GLU A 444 -7.64 23.56 -8.46
CA GLU A 444 -8.02 24.49 -7.40
C GLU A 444 -6.90 24.67 -6.37
N VAL A 445 -6.30 23.56 -5.91
CA VAL A 445 -5.14 23.61 -4.99
C VAL A 445 -4.02 24.45 -5.60
N THR A 446 -3.68 24.21 -6.87
CA THR A 446 -2.62 24.96 -7.56
C THR A 446 -2.95 26.43 -7.63
N LEU A 447 -4.19 26.79 -7.99
CA LEU A 447 -4.66 28.18 -8.02
C LEU A 447 -4.53 28.84 -6.64
N LYS A 448 -4.98 28.19 -5.58
CA LYS A 448 -4.91 28.71 -4.21
C LYS A 448 -3.47 28.85 -3.73
N VAL A 449 -2.63 27.84 -3.91
CA VAL A 449 -1.22 27.88 -3.52
C VAL A 449 -0.52 29.10 -4.14
N LEU A 450 -0.61 29.25 -5.46
CA LEU A 450 0.10 30.32 -6.18
C LEU A 450 -0.40 31.73 -5.84
N ASN A 451 -1.63 31.86 -5.33
CA ASN A 451 -2.19 33.14 -4.92
C ASN A 451 -2.00 33.45 -3.42
N HIS A 452 -1.75 32.45 -2.58
CA HIS A 452 -1.73 32.60 -1.12
C HIS A 452 -0.33 32.66 -0.53
N ILE A 453 0.71 32.21 -1.25
CA ILE A 453 2.06 32.13 -0.70
C ILE A 453 2.93 33.35 -1.09
N ASP A 454 3.76 33.74 -0.14
CA ASP A 454 5.03 34.41 -0.37
C ASP A 454 6.12 33.36 -0.11
N PRO A 455 6.84 32.89 -1.16
CA PRO A 455 7.73 31.73 -1.01
C PRO A 455 8.75 31.84 0.12
N GLU A 456 9.31 33.01 0.37
CA GLU A 456 10.31 33.22 1.42
C GLU A 456 9.68 33.06 2.83
N ARG A 457 8.46 33.55 3.01
CA ARG A 457 7.73 33.49 4.29
C ARG A 457 7.09 32.11 4.54
N ASP A 458 6.52 31.50 3.49
CA ASP A 458 5.53 30.42 3.63
C ASP A 458 6.09 29.03 3.33
N ILE A 459 7.33 28.94 2.83
CA ILE A 459 7.98 27.64 2.63
C ILE A 459 8.85 27.31 3.85
N GLN A 460 8.76 26.05 4.28
CA GLN A 460 9.59 25.47 5.32
C GLN A 460 10.41 24.34 4.72
N PHE A 461 11.72 24.37 4.93
CA PHE A 461 12.60 23.24 4.65
C PHE A 461 13.01 22.55 5.94
N THR A 462 13.11 21.22 5.89
CA THR A 462 13.67 20.41 6.98
C THR A 462 14.43 19.22 6.41
N LEU A 463 15.32 18.64 7.22
CA LEU A 463 16.04 17.41 6.88
C LEU A 463 15.41 16.24 7.64
N GLY A 464 15.34 15.10 7.01
CA GLY A 464 14.80 13.91 7.68
C GLY A 464 14.77 12.68 6.78
N PRO A 465 14.09 11.62 7.25
CA PRO A 465 13.89 10.42 6.46
C PRO A 465 13.09 10.72 5.20
N VAL A 466 13.55 10.19 4.06
CA VAL A 466 12.83 10.17 2.78
C VAL A 466 12.71 8.73 2.31
N ASP A 467 11.82 8.46 1.37
CA ASP A 467 11.66 7.12 0.83
C ASP A 467 12.93 6.67 0.09
N SER A 468 13.22 5.36 0.11
CA SER A 468 14.38 4.78 -0.58
C SER A 468 14.33 4.98 -2.10
N LEU A 469 13.14 5.20 -2.66
CA LEU A 469 12.93 5.48 -4.08
C LEU A 469 13.02 6.98 -4.43
N ASP A 470 13.30 7.85 -3.46
CA ASP A 470 13.60 9.25 -3.74
C ASP A 470 15.03 9.39 -4.28
N HIS A 471 15.20 9.12 -5.58
CA HIS A 471 16.48 9.21 -6.29
C HIS A 471 17.07 10.62 -6.38
N ALA A 472 16.26 11.67 -6.12
CA ALA A 472 16.70 13.06 -6.13
C ALA A 472 17.22 13.53 -4.77
N SER A 473 17.09 12.74 -3.71
CA SER A 473 17.62 13.08 -2.39
C SER A 473 19.15 13.08 -2.39
N ARG A 474 19.75 13.92 -1.54
CA ARG A 474 21.22 14.04 -1.45
C ARG A 474 21.91 12.79 -0.92
N LEU A 475 21.21 11.99 -0.14
CA LEU A 475 21.68 10.72 0.41
C LEU A 475 20.53 9.71 0.37
N PRO A 476 20.80 8.42 0.21
CA PRO A 476 19.77 7.40 0.32
C PRO A 476 19.04 7.47 1.67
N ASN A 477 17.71 7.44 1.65
CA ASN A 477 16.83 7.49 2.83
C ASN A 477 16.98 8.75 3.74
N TYR A 478 17.74 9.76 3.32
CA TYR A 478 17.91 11.00 4.06
C TYR A 478 18.03 12.19 3.12
N GLY A 479 17.11 13.11 3.22
CA GLY A 479 17.04 14.24 2.32
C GLY A 479 16.31 15.44 2.87
N SER A 480 16.14 16.43 2.02
CA SER A 480 15.39 17.65 2.30
C SER A 480 13.90 17.42 2.04
N LYS A 481 13.07 18.04 2.87
CA LYS A 481 11.62 18.08 2.76
C LYS A 481 11.17 19.53 2.66
N MET A 482 10.04 19.75 2.00
CA MET A 482 9.43 21.06 1.80
C MET A 482 7.98 21.05 2.27
N GLY A 483 7.64 22.02 3.12
CA GLY A 483 6.27 22.31 3.50
C GLY A 483 5.84 23.68 2.98
N ILE A 484 4.64 23.78 2.41
CA ILE A 484 4.06 25.01 1.86
C ILE A 484 2.82 25.36 2.68
N ASP A 485 2.88 26.49 3.39
CA ASP A 485 1.72 27.07 4.08
C ASP A 485 0.95 27.98 3.13
N ALA A 486 -0.03 27.40 2.44
CA ALA A 486 -0.92 28.11 1.53
C ALA A 486 -2.25 28.54 2.20
N THR A 487 -2.31 28.55 3.53
CA THR A 487 -3.47 29.13 4.25
C THR A 487 -3.48 30.65 4.16
N ARG A 488 -4.64 31.27 4.30
CA ARG A 488 -4.77 32.72 4.42
C ARG A 488 -3.96 33.22 5.62
N LYS A 489 -3.24 34.33 5.44
CA LYS A 489 -2.40 34.91 6.49
C LYS A 489 -3.19 35.94 7.28
N TRP A 490 -2.97 35.97 8.59
CA TRP A 490 -3.57 36.91 9.50
C TRP A 490 -2.59 38.03 9.88
N ALA A 491 -3.12 39.13 10.41
CA ALA A 491 -2.29 40.23 10.91
C ALA A 491 -1.30 39.77 12.01
N SER A 492 -1.70 38.80 12.82
CA SER A 492 -0.85 38.17 13.84
C SER A 492 0.30 37.31 13.26
N GLU A 493 0.30 37.04 11.96
CA GLU A 493 1.37 36.36 11.23
C GLU A 493 2.26 37.35 10.44
N GLY A 494 2.11 38.66 10.74
CA GLY A 494 2.86 39.72 10.06
C GLY A 494 2.27 40.16 8.72
N PHE A 495 1.07 39.70 8.36
CA PHE A 495 0.39 40.12 7.14
C PHE A 495 -0.50 41.35 7.43
N THR A 496 -0.04 42.52 7.01
CA THR A 496 -0.69 43.81 7.32
C THR A 496 -1.53 44.36 6.18
N ARG A 497 -1.44 43.79 4.97
CA ARG A 497 -2.25 44.20 3.83
C ARG A 497 -3.67 43.67 3.96
N PRO A 498 -4.70 44.39 3.46
CA PRO A 498 -6.03 43.81 3.33
C PRO A 498 -6.00 42.58 2.42
N TRP A 499 -6.62 41.47 2.86
CA TRP A 499 -6.82 40.33 2.01
C TRP A 499 -8.03 40.58 1.13
N PRO A 500 -7.93 40.47 -0.20
CA PRO A 500 -9.06 40.74 -1.08
C PRO A 500 -10.15 39.68 -0.94
N ASP A 501 -11.40 40.10 -1.15
CA ASP A 501 -12.52 39.14 -1.18
C ASP A 501 -12.42 38.23 -2.41
N GLU A 502 -12.88 37.02 -2.27
CA GLU A 502 -12.99 36.06 -3.37
C GLU A 502 -14.13 36.41 -4.30
N ILE A 503 -13.93 36.25 -5.59
CA ILE A 503 -14.98 36.51 -6.59
C ILE A 503 -15.99 35.37 -6.54
N LEU A 504 -17.10 35.60 -5.88
CA LEU A 504 -18.20 34.65 -5.75
C LEU A 504 -19.50 35.29 -6.21
N MET A 505 -20.31 34.55 -6.96
CA MET A 505 -21.66 34.98 -7.26
C MET A 505 -22.55 34.88 -6.02
N ASP A 506 -23.39 35.87 -5.78
CA ASP A 506 -24.33 35.87 -4.67
C ASP A 506 -25.36 34.73 -4.77
N ALA A 507 -25.85 34.29 -3.60
CA ALA A 507 -26.74 33.13 -3.49
C ALA A 507 -28.07 33.34 -4.27
N LYS A 508 -28.58 34.58 -4.36
CA LYS A 508 -29.83 34.91 -5.06
C LYS A 508 -29.66 34.72 -6.58
N THR A 509 -28.54 35.18 -7.11
CA THR A 509 -28.22 35.03 -8.54
C THR A 509 -27.95 33.57 -8.89
N LYS A 510 -27.24 32.84 -8.03
CA LYS A 510 -27.03 31.37 -8.19
C LYS A 510 -28.37 30.65 -8.28
N ALA A 511 -29.26 30.83 -7.30
CA ALA A 511 -30.58 30.20 -7.28
C ALA A 511 -31.43 30.55 -8.50
N LEU A 512 -31.36 31.82 -9.00
CA LEU A 512 -32.05 32.24 -10.19
C LEU A 512 -31.55 31.52 -11.45
N VAL A 513 -30.24 31.33 -11.58
CA VAL A 513 -29.61 30.60 -12.67
C VAL A 513 -29.88 29.11 -12.57
N ASP A 514 -29.78 28.53 -11.38
CA ASP A 514 -30.09 27.10 -11.13
C ASP A 514 -31.51 26.74 -11.57
N GLY A 515 -32.49 27.64 -11.31
CA GLY A 515 -33.85 27.47 -11.77
C GLY A 515 -34.05 27.44 -13.28
N LYS A 516 -33.08 27.95 -14.05
CA LYS A 516 -33.09 28.00 -15.54
C LYS A 516 -32.06 27.05 -16.15
N TRP A 517 -31.17 26.46 -15.33
CA TRP A 517 -29.98 25.79 -15.84
C TRP A 517 -30.29 24.60 -16.74
N LYS A 518 -31.36 23.86 -16.46
CA LYS A 518 -31.77 22.70 -17.28
C LYS A 518 -32.03 23.08 -18.74
N ASP A 519 -32.71 24.21 -18.97
CA ASP A 519 -33.02 24.67 -20.31
C ASP A 519 -31.79 25.30 -20.98
N LEU A 520 -31.04 26.12 -20.22
CA LEU A 520 -29.81 26.75 -20.69
C LEU A 520 -28.75 25.71 -21.06
N ALA A 521 -28.56 24.69 -20.24
CA ALA A 521 -27.59 23.60 -20.52
C ALA A 521 -27.94 22.89 -21.84
N LYS A 522 -29.25 22.66 -22.10
CA LYS A 522 -29.72 22.07 -23.36
C LYS A 522 -29.45 22.98 -24.55
N GLU A 523 -29.71 24.29 -24.43
CA GLU A 523 -29.43 25.27 -25.48
C GLU A 523 -27.94 25.41 -25.76
N LEU A 524 -27.10 25.34 -24.72
CA LEU A 524 -25.65 25.45 -24.81
C LEU A 524 -24.97 24.13 -25.22
N GLY A 525 -25.70 23.02 -25.30
CA GLY A 525 -25.14 21.70 -25.58
C GLY A 525 -24.23 21.15 -24.46
N ILE A 526 -24.40 21.63 -23.22
CA ILE A 526 -23.65 21.23 -22.05
C ILE A 526 -24.43 20.12 -21.33
N LYS A 527 -23.72 19.05 -20.89
CA LYS A 527 -24.32 17.94 -20.14
C LYS A 527 -24.35 18.22 -18.65
#